data_34d7a707e7e95e8b4380d5593ca17c19
#
_entry.id   34d7a707e7e95e8b4380d5593ca17c19
#
_cell.length_a   1.000
_cell.length_b   1.000
_cell.length_c   1.000
_cell.angle_alpha   90.00
_cell.angle_beta   90.00
_cell.angle_gamma   90.00
#
_symmetry.space_group_name_H-M   'P 1'
#
loop_
_entity.id
_entity.type
_entity.pdbx_description
1 polymer ?
#
loop_
_entity_poly.entity_id
_entity_poly.type
_entity_poly.pdbx_seq_one_letter_code
_entity_poly.pdbx_strand_id
1 'polypeptide(L)'
;MSHIDSKKKYLRPALWLCLAALFAYCVWYLTTPVFKGSYTSPRHVYRLEYYDVSPIKRLIHYDMKIPSFVRLYRIEPETLMGESDVADLWINGQLYWWLNPPVNAVQIGRDIVFLNVPPECTGCSRVPDSAVKP
;
A
#
# COMPACT_ATOMS: atom_id res chain seq x y z
N MET A 1 -51.32 16.46 -23.36
CA MET A 1 -50.95 16.68 -21.94
C MET A 1 -50.39 15.45 -21.20
N SER A 2 -50.40 14.27 -21.79
CA SER A 2 -49.95 13.01 -21.14
C SER A 2 -48.46 12.68 -21.22
N HIS A 3 -47.67 13.38 -22.05
CA HIS A 3 -46.24 13.09 -22.26
C HIS A 3 -45.31 13.68 -21.20
N ILE A 4 -45.74 14.65 -20.40
CA ILE A 4 -44.93 15.33 -19.39
C ILE A 4 -44.91 14.54 -18.07
N ASP A 5 -45.97 13.85 -17.73
CA ASP A 5 -46.12 13.11 -16.49
C ASP A 5 -45.30 11.77 -16.50
N SER A 6 -45.15 11.16 -17.68
CA SER A 6 -44.36 9.95 -17.83
C SER A 6 -42.87 10.19 -17.52
N LYS A 7 -42.29 11.31 -17.95
CA LYS A 7 -40.87 11.64 -17.70
C LYS A 7 -40.57 11.88 -16.22
N LYS A 8 -41.50 12.45 -15.45
CA LYS A 8 -41.33 12.67 -14.01
C LYS A 8 -41.31 11.36 -13.21
N LYS A 9 -42.02 10.33 -13.68
CA LYS A 9 -42.11 9.02 -13.01
C LYS A 9 -40.77 8.26 -13.01
N TYR A 10 -39.94 8.44 -14.05
CA TYR A 10 -38.62 7.80 -14.17
C TYR A 10 -37.48 8.67 -13.64
N LEU A 11 -37.67 9.97 -13.53
CA LEU A 11 -36.64 10.91 -13.09
C LEU A 11 -36.29 10.71 -11.61
N ARG A 12 -37.26 10.43 -10.77
CA ARG A 12 -37.07 10.21 -9.34
C ARG A 12 -36.20 8.96 -9.05
N PRO A 13 -36.53 7.75 -9.56
CA PRO A 13 -35.70 6.57 -9.32
C PRO A 13 -34.30 6.72 -9.95
N ALA A 14 -34.18 7.35 -11.11
CA ALA A 14 -32.87 7.63 -11.72
C ALA A 14 -32.01 8.54 -10.84
N LEU A 15 -32.60 9.58 -10.25
CA LEU A 15 -31.91 10.48 -9.33
C LEU A 15 -31.41 9.74 -8.09
N TRP A 16 -32.22 8.86 -7.51
CA TRP A 16 -31.83 8.05 -6.34
C TRP A 16 -30.71 7.08 -6.68
N LEU A 17 -30.72 6.47 -7.86
CA LEU A 17 -29.63 5.59 -8.31
C LEU A 17 -28.33 6.37 -8.50
N CYS A 18 -28.38 7.57 -9.08
CA CYS A 18 -27.20 8.42 -9.20
C CYS A 18 -26.64 8.83 -7.84
N LEU A 19 -27.49 9.20 -6.89
CA LEU A 19 -27.08 9.56 -5.54
C LEU A 19 -26.46 8.36 -4.79
N ALA A 20 -27.05 7.18 -4.94
CA ALA A 20 -26.52 5.96 -4.34
C ALA A 20 -25.16 5.58 -4.94
N ALA A 21 -25.00 5.69 -6.25
CA ALA A 21 -23.72 5.44 -6.94
C ALA A 21 -22.65 6.45 -6.51
N LEU A 22 -23.01 7.74 -6.43
CA LEU A 22 -22.10 8.79 -5.96
C LEU A 22 -21.68 8.54 -4.50
N PHE A 23 -22.60 8.18 -3.63
CA PHE A 23 -22.30 7.85 -2.24
C PHE A 23 -21.36 6.64 -2.13
N ALA A 24 -21.64 5.56 -2.87
CA ALA A 24 -20.78 4.39 -2.91
C ALA A 24 -19.36 4.73 -3.41
N TYR A 25 -19.26 5.57 -4.44
CA TYR A 25 -17.97 6.05 -4.95
C TYR A 25 -17.21 6.88 -3.88
N CYS A 26 -17.90 7.79 -3.20
CA CYS A 26 -17.29 8.58 -2.11
C CYS A 26 -16.78 7.70 -0.98
N VAL A 27 -17.56 6.72 -0.55
CA VAL A 27 -17.14 5.76 0.50
C VAL A 27 -15.91 4.98 0.04
N TRP A 28 -15.93 4.46 -1.18
CA TRP A 28 -14.79 3.75 -1.75
C TRP A 28 -13.53 4.64 -1.80
N TYR A 29 -13.64 5.86 -2.30
CA TYR A 29 -12.52 6.81 -2.36
C TYR A 29 -11.96 7.15 -0.98
N LEU A 30 -12.83 7.40 0.00
CA LEU A 30 -12.42 7.76 1.36
C LEU A 30 -11.78 6.61 2.13
N THR A 31 -12.08 5.36 1.78
CA THR A 31 -11.59 4.17 2.49
C THR A 31 -10.42 3.47 1.80
N THR A 32 -10.18 3.77 0.51
CA THR A 32 -9.14 3.08 -0.26
C THR A 32 -7.77 3.75 -0.08
N PRO A 33 -6.73 2.99 0.30
CA PRO A 33 -5.37 3.51 0.35
C PRO A 33 -4.84 3.76 -1.06
N VAL A 34 -3.90 4.71 -1.18
CA VAL A 34 -3.32 5.12 -2.45
C VAL A 34 -1.95 4.49 -2.64
N PHE A 35 -1.80 3.69 -3.69
CA PHE A 35 -0.51 3.12 -4.07
C PHE A 35 0.46 4.22 -4.51
N LYS A 36 1.70 4.20 -3.99
CA LYS A 36 2.74 5.18 -4.28
C LYS A 36 3.88 4.64 -5.14
N GLY A 37 4.25 3.39 -4.91
CA GLY A 37 5.35 2.79 -5.65
C GLY A 37 5.75 1.44 -5.08
N SER A 38 6.62 0.76 -5.78
CA SER A 38 7.17 -0.52 -5.36
C SER A 38 8.67 -0.59 -5.61
N TYR A 39 9.35 -1.34 -4.77
CA TYR A 39 10.77 -1.66 -4.91
C TYR A 39 10.97 -3.17 -4.82
N THR A 40 11.82 -3.70 -5.66
CA THR A 40 12.17 -5.12 -5.65
C THR A 40 13.48 -5.34 -4.91
N SER A 41 13.61 -6.49 -4.28
CA SER A 41 14.86 -6.92 -3.66
C SER A 41 15.97 -7.13 -4.70
N PRO A 42 17.25 -7.14 -4.32
CA PRO A 42 18.38 -7.23 -5.26
C PRO A 42 18.34 -8.43 -6.20
N ARG A 43 17.74 -9.55 -5.77
CA ARG A 43 17.57 -10.77 -6.59
C ARG A 43 16.15 -10.97 -7.12
N HIS A 44 15.30 -9.94 -7.02
CA HIS A 44 13.92 -9.96 -7.52
C HIS A 44 13.04 -11.09 -6.92
N VAL A 45 13.31 -11.52 -5.69
CA VAL A 45 12.51 -12.51 -4.98
C VAL A 45 11.38 -11.86 -4.19
N TYR A 46 11.61 -10.66 -3.68
CA TYR A 46 10.66 -9.88 -2.90
C TYR A 46 10.32 -8.56 -3.56
N ARG A 47 9.11 -8.09 -3.30
CA ARG A 47 8.60 -6.76 -3.70
C ARG A 47 8.02 -6.08 -2.49
N LEU A 48 8.46 -4.85 -2.22
CA LEU A 48 7.90 -3.98 -1.20
C LEU A 48 7.05 -2.90 -1.88
N GLU A 49 5.83 -2.75 -1.42
CA GLU A 49 4.89 -1.75 -1.94
C GLU A 49 4.58 -0.71 -0.89
N TYR A 50 4.60 0.56 -1.29
CA TYR A 50 4.28 1.71 -0.45
C TYR A 50 2.87 2.20 -0.74
N TYR A 51 2.12 2.45 0.31
CA TYR A 51 0.76 2.98 0.26
C TYR A 51 0.62 4.15 1.21
N ASP A 52 0.07 5.26 0.71
CA ASP A 52 -0.48 6.28 1.61
C ASP A 52 -1.78 5.75 2.20
N VAL A 53 -2.03 6.08 3.45
CA VAL A 53 -3.29 5.72 4.09
C VAL A 53 -4.47 6.39 3.39
N SER A 54 -5.64 5.77 3.49
CA SER A 54 -6.88 6.34 2.96
C SER A 54 -7.18 7.71 3.59
N PRO A 55 -7.90 8.60 2.89
CA PRO A 55 -8.24 9.92 3.41
C PRO A 55 -8.86 9.90 4.80
N ILE A 56 -9.70 8.92 5.10
CA ILE A 56 -10.32 8.77 6.42
C ILE A 56 -9.27 8.42 7.50
N LYS A 57 -8.34 7.50 7.20
CA LYS A 57 -7.25 7.16 8.12
C LYS A 57 -6.27 8.31 8.32
N ARG A 58 -6.10 9.17 7.30
CA ARG A 58 -5.27 10.37 7.41
C ARG A 58 -5.79 11.37 8.43
N LEU A 59 -7.12 11.45 8.60
CA LEU A 59 -7.72 12.26 9.67
C LEU A 59 -7.42 11.72 11.06
N ILE A 60 -7.30 10.39 11.20
CA ILE A 60 -6.95 9.75 12.47
C ILE A 60 -5.47 10.00 12.81
N HIS A 61 -4.61 9.98 11.79
CA HIS A 61 -3.15 10.19 11.91
C HIS A 61 -2.74 11.62 11.49
N TYR A 62 -3.50 12.63 11.94
CA TYR A 62 -3.30 14.03 11.54
C TYR A 62 -1.96 14.63 12.00
N ASP A 63 -1.34 14.03 13.00
CA ASP A 63 -0.03 14.40 13.55
C ASP A 63 1.15 13.95 12.66
N MET A 64 0.91 12.98 11.78
CA MET A 64 1.89 12.49 10.79
C MET A 64 1.87 13.34 9.52
N LYS A 65 3.03 13.67 8.97
CA LYS A 65 3.14 14.43 7.72
C LYS A 65 2.78 13.57 6.51
N ILE A 66 3.33 12.35 6.44
CA ILE A 66 3.05 11.38 5.38
C ILE A 66 2.71 10.03 6.04
N PRO A 67 1.49 9.88 6.59
CA PRO A 67 1.05 8.61 7.15
C PRO A 67 0.95 7.57 6.04
N SER A 68 1.78 6.54 6.11
CA SER A 68 1.92 5.51 5.10
C SER A 68 2.11 4.15 5.75
N PHE A 69 1.87 3.10 4.99
CA PHE A 69 2.19 1.73 5.38
C PHE A 69 2.80 0.99 4.19
N VAL A 70 3.46 -0.11 4.47
CA VAL A 70 4.12 -0.91 3.45
C VAL A 70 3.66 -2.36 3.49
N ARG A 71 3.65 -2.99 2.32
CA ARG A 71 3.36 -4.41 2.16
C ARG A 71 4.57 -5.11 1.55
N LEU A 72 4.97 -6.18 2.17
CA LEU A 72 6.03 -7.05 1.67
C LEU A 72 5.41 -8.27 0.98
N TYR A 73 5.73 -8.46 -0.28
CA TYR A 73 5.31 -9.62 -1.08
C TYR A 73 6.52 -10.47 -1.46
N ARG A 74 6.31 -11.77 -1.52
CA ARG A 74 7.12 -12.66 -2.32
C ARG A 74 6.60 -12.63 -3.75
N ILE A 75 7.48 -12.59 -4.76
CA ILE A 75 7.07 -12.43 -6.16
C ILE A 75 6.57 -13.76 -6.73
N GLU A 76 7.29 -14.86 -6.49
CA GLU A 76 6.94 -16.19 -7.00
C GLU A 76 6.99 -17.27 -5.91
N PRO A 77 5.86 -17.91 -5.59
CA PRO A 77 4.49 -17.52 -5.93
C PRO A 77 4.12 -16.20 -5.26
N GLU A 78 3.26 -15.39 -5.90
CA GLU A 78 2.85 -14.11 -5.33
C GLU A 78 2.11 -14.32 -4.02
N THR A 79 2.75 -13.88 -2.93
CA THR A 79 2.26 -14.09 -1.57
C THR A 79 2.55 -12.87 -0.71
N LEU A 80 1.53 -12.36 -0.03
CA LEU A 80 1.71 -11.32 0.98
C LEU A 80 2.44 -11.92 2.19
N MET A 81 3.65 -11.42 2.45
CA MET A 81 4.48 -11.84 3.59
C MET A 81 4.16 -11.05 4.86
N GLY A 82 3.77 -9.80 4.71
CA GLY A 82 3.40 -8.95 5.84
C GLY A 82 2.96 -7.55 5.41
N GLU A 83 2.25 -6.91 6.31
CA GLU A 83 1.85 -5.50 6.21
C GLU A 83 2.28 -4.78 7.48
N SER A 84 2.82 -3.57 7.34
CA SER A 84 3.25 -2.77 8.49
C SER A 84 2.08 -2.01 9.11
N ASP A 85 2.28 -1.56 10.35
CA ASP A 85 1.48 -0.49 10.91
C ASP A 85 1.71 0.83 10.16
N VAL A 86 0.83 1.79 10.38
CA VAL A 86 0.96 3.15 9.82
C VAL A 86 2.12 3.87 10.49
N ALA A 87 3.03 4.38 9.69
CA ALA A 87 4.18 5.16 10.14
C ALA A 87 4.35 6.43 9.31
N ASP A 88 5.01 7.44 9.87
CA ASP A 88 5.35 8.67 9.14
C ASP A 88 6.63 8.46 8.34
N LEU A 89 6.49 8.33 7.03
CA LEU A 89 7.61 8.12 6.11
C LEU A 89 8.22 9.43 5.58
N TRP A 90 7.85 10.59 6.13
CA TRP A 90 8.41 11.89 5.72
C TRP A 90 9.93 11.95 5.84
N ILE A 91 10.48 11.46 6.96
CA ILE A 91 11.92 11.52 7.26
C ILE A 91 12.58 10.13 7.16
N ASN A 92 11.80 9.07 7.29
CA ASN A 92 12.27 7.69 7.52
C ASN A 92 11.86 6.73 6.40
N GLY A 93 11.88 7.17 5.15
CA GLY A 93 11.50 6.33 4.02
C GLY A 93 12.62 5.48 3.42
N GLN A 94 13.82 5.45 4.00
CA GLN A 94 14.94 4.67 3.48
C GLN A 94 14.71 3.17 3.64
N LEU A 95 14.87 2.43 2.54
CA LEU A 95 14.70 0.97 2.49
C LEU A 95 16.05 0.28 2.57
N TYR A 96 16.14 -0.74 3.44
CA TYR A 96 17.30 -1.60 3.58
C TYR A 96 16.91 -3.07 3.48
N TRP A 97 17.55 -3.79 2.59
CA TRP A 97 17.38 -5.22 2.40
C TRP A 97 18.52 -5.98 3.15
N TRP A 98 18.25 -6.39 4.38
CA TRP A 98 19.19 -7.18 5.18
C TRP A 98 18.98 -8.69 4.94
N LEU A 99 19.18 -9.14 3.70
CA LEU A 99 18.89 -10.52 3.28
C LEU A 99 20.14 -11.43 3.26
N ASN A 100 21.27 -10.95 3.80
CA ASN A 100 22.46 -11.74 3.99
C ASN A 100 22.51 -12.30 5.42
N PRO A 101 22.73 -13.63 5.59
CA PRO A 101 22.88 -14.20 6.92
C PRO A 101 23.99 -13.50 7.74
N PRO A 102 23.85 -13.35 9.04
CA PRO A 102 22.79 -13.90 9.92
C PRO A 102 21.53 -13.02 10.01
N VAL A 103 21.52 -11.86 9.40
CA VAL A 103 20.37 -10.94 9.45
C VAL A 103 19.47 -11.21 8.26
N ASN A 104 18.22 -11.58 8.55
CA ASN A 104 17.19 -11.81 7.53
C ASN A 104 16.01 -10.87 7.84
N ALA A 105 16.13 -9.61 7.39
CA ALA A 105 15.16 -8.58 7.68
C ALA A 105 15.02 -7.61 6.52
N VAL A 106 13.88 -6.96 6.42
CA VAL A 106 13.65 -5.81 5.54
C VAL A 106 13.27 -4.63 6.44
N GLN A 107 14.04 -3.56 6.37
CA GLN A 107 13.87 -2.39 7.21
C GLN A 107 13.51 -1.17 6.37
N ILE A 108 12.49 -0.45 6.79
CA ILE A 108 12.09 0.82 6.20
C ILE A 108 12.18 1.89 7.28
N GLY A 109 13.15 2.78 7.12
CA GLY A 109 13.42 3.80 8.11
C GLY A 109 13.79 3.22 9.48
N ARG A 110 13.22 3.79 10.55
CA ARG A 110 13.44 3.34 11.93
C ARG A 110 12.31 2.48 12.46
N ASP A 111 11.09 2.69 11.95
CA ASP A 111 9.87 2.27 12.61
C ASP A 111 9.29 0.97 12.04
N ILE A 112 9.68 0.60 10.82
CA ILE A 112 9.13 -0.57 10.14
C ILE A 112 10.25 -1.59 9.92
N VAL A 113 10.09 -2.79 10.50
CA VAL A 113 11.02 -3.90 10.31
C VAL A 113 10.24 -5.20 10.11
N PHE A 114 10.46 -5.86 8.99
CA PHE A 114 10.02 -7.23 8.76
C PHE A 114 11.13 -8.19 9.14
N LEU A 115 10.93 -8.98 10.18
CA LEU A 115 11.89 -9.97 10.69
C LEU A 115 11.62 -11.34 10.08
N ASN A 116 12.64 -12.20 10.13
CA ASN A 116 12.56 -13.60 9.67
C ASN A 116 12.11 -13.74 8.20
N VAL A 117 12.51 -12.78 7.37
CA VAL A 117 12.30 -12.90 5.92
C VAL A 117 13.23 -13.97 5.37
N PRO A 118 12.72 -15.01 4.70
CA PRO A 118 13.58 -16.05 4.13
C PRO A 118 14.65 -15.46 3.21
N PRO A 119 15.89 -16.00 3.21
CA PRO A 119 16.92 -15.51 2.31
C PRO A 119 16.51 -15.71 0.85
N GLU A 120 16.90 -14.77 0.00
CA GLU A 120 16.57 -14.83 -1.43
C GLU A 120 17.16 -16.07 -2.12
N CYS A 121 18.29 -16.54 -1.59
CA CYS A 121 19.02 -17.64 -2.18
C CYS A 121 19.84 -18.36 -1.10
N THR A 122 19.88 -19.69 -1.17
CA THR A 122 20.76 -20.53 -0.33
C THR A 122 22.08 -20.80 -1.06
N GLY A 123 23.21 -20.48 -0.39
CA GLY A 123 24.54 -20.74 -0.94
C GLY A 123 25.03 -19.76 -2.01
N CYS A 124 24.31 -18.67 -2.24
CA CYS A 124 24.75 -17.62 -3.16
C CYS A 124 25.77 -16.68 -2.52
N SER A 125 26.57 -16.03 -3.35
CA SER A 125 27.50 -14.98 -2.92
C SER A 125 26.72 -13.82 -2.28
N ARG A 126 27.36 -13.16 -1.30
CA ARG A 126 26.78 -12.00 -0.62
C ARG A 126 26.46 -10.89 -1.62
N VAL A 127 25.27 -10.29 -1.49
CA VAL A 127 24.88 -9.13 -2.27
C VAL A 127 25.72 -7.91 -1.83
N PRO A 128 26.29 -7.13 -2.75
CA PRO A 128 27.03 -5.93 -2.40
C PRO A 128 26.15 -4.91 -1.65
N ASP A 129 26.71 -4.22 -0.67
CA ASP A 129 25.97 -3.23 0.13
C ASP A 129 25.42 -2.07 -0.69
N SER A 130 26.05 -1.76 -1.86
CA SER A 130 25.57 -0.77 -2.82
C SER A 130 24.25 -1.15 -3.49
N ALA A 131 23.95 -2.43 -3.62
CA ALA A 131 22.69 -2.92 -4.19
C ALA A 131 21.54 -2.96 -3.18
N VAL A 132 21.84 -2.76 -1.90
CA VAL A 132 20.90 -2.83 -0.76
C VAL A 132 20.25 -1.48 -0.47
N LYS A 133 20.82 -0.39 -1.01
CA LYS A 133 20.29 0.97 -0.87
C LYS A 133 19.66 1.41 -2.18
N PRO A 134 18.38 1.80 -2.20
CA PRO A 134 17.82 2.47 -3.35
C PRO A 134 18.40 3.86 -3.54
#